data_fe271db7832499a77192cdc7dc11b73f
#
_entry.id   fe271db7832499a77192cdc7dc11b73f
#
_cell.length_a   1.000
_cell.length_b   1.000
_cell.length_c   1.000
_cell.angle_alpha   90.00
_cell.angle_beta   90.00
_cell.angle_gamma   90.00
#
_symmetry.space_group_name_H-M   'P 1'
#
loop_
_entity.id
_entity.type
_entity.pdbx_description
1 polymer ?
#
loop_
_entity_poly.entity_id
_entity_poly.type
_entity_poly.pdbx_seq_one_letter_code
_entity_poly.pdbx_strand_id
1 'polypeptide(L)'
;MLLTVRNLEKTFATADGDIAVLRGIDLDLANGETLALTGESGSGKSTLLHLIAGLDAATAGDIFFQGQSLQDMDDARRAELRRVSVGIVFQQFNLIPSLNTRENLRFYARLAGREDAAWSNELADRLGLTHHLDHYPEQLSGGQQQRVALGRTLAAKPQLVLADEPTGNLDEDTADQIISLLAELVAETQTGLLMVTHSTRLASRLDRRLHLKAGRIQ
;
A
#
# COMPACT_ATOMS: atom_id res chain seq x y z
N MET A 1 -6.16 7.55 -16.25
CA MET A 1 -5.28 7.61 -15.06
C MET A 1 -5.99 6.93 -13.91
N LEU A 2 -5.27 6.10 -13.12
CA LEU A 2 -5.78 5.48 -11.90
C LEU A 2 -5.79 6.49 -10.74
N LEU A 3 -4.65 7.13 -10.53
CA LEU A 3 -4.44 8.13 -9.48
C LEU A 3 -3.85 9.40 -10.09
N THR A 4 -4.34 10.54 -9.65
CA THR A 4 -3.83 11.87 -10.02
C THR A 4 -3.76 12.72 -8.76
N VAL A 5 -2.60 13.29 -8.47
CA VAL A 5 -2.36 14.21 -7.35
C VAL A 5 -1.91 15.54 -7.93
N ARG A 6 -2.49 16.66 -7.49
CA ARG A 6 -2.18 18.00 -8.00
C ARG A 6 -1.97 18.99 -6.86
N ASN A 7 -0.80 19.62 -6.88
CA ASN A 7 -0.37 20.66 -5.93
C ASN A 7 -0.73 20.31 -4.47
N LEU A 8 -0.51 19.04 -4.08
CA LEU A 8 -0.95 18.54 -2.78
C LEU A 8 -0.09 19.08 -1.65
N GLU A 9 -0.73 19.66 -0.64
CA GLU A 9 -0.08 20.20 0.53
C GLU A 9 -0.62 19.56 1.82
N LYS A 10 0.27 19.35 2.78
CA LYS A 10 -0.10 18.92 4.12
C LYS A 10 0.72 19.64 5.16
N THR A 11 0.02 20.32 6.06
CA THR A 11 0.58 21.01 7.21
C THR A 11 -0.06 20.45 8.48
N PHE A 12 0.73 20.19 9.49
CA PHE A 12 0.28 19.81 10.82
C PHE A 12 0.49 20.96 11.79
N ALA A 13 -0.55 21.34 12.52
CA ALA A 13 -0.45 22.28 13.61
C ALA A 13 0.19 21.60 14.82
N THR A 14 1.24 22.19 15.37
CA THR A 14 1.92 21.70 16.58
C THR A 14 1.99 22.82 17.63
N ALA A 15 2.32 22.47 18.88
CA ALA A 15 2.48 23.45 19.95
C ALA A 15 3.59 24.50 19.65
N ASP A 16 4.59 24.12 18.86
CA ASP A 16 5.75 24.94 18.49
C ASP A 16 5.57 25.67 17.14
N GLY A 17 4.39 25.57 16.53
CA GLY A 17 4.07 26.17 15.22
C GLY A 17 3.70 25.14 14.16
N ASP A 18 3.36 25.62 12.97
CA ASP A 18 2.91 24.80 11.86
C ASP A 18 4.08 24.12 11.13
N ILE A 19 3.97 22.82 10.91
CA ILE A 19 4.96 22.03 10.17
C ILE A 19 4.38 21.63 8.82
N ALA A 20 4.87 22.26 7.74
CA ALA A 20 4.53 21.89 6.36
C ALA A 20 5.33 20.63 5.95
N VAL A 21 4.65 19.49 5.86
CA VAL A 21 5.21 18.18 5.53
C VAL A 21 5.21 17.93 4.02
N LEU A 22 4.13 18.29 3.33
CA LEU A 22 4.05 18.23 1.86
C LEU A 22 3.81 19.65 1.32
N ARG A 23 4.51 19.98 0.21
CA ARG A 23 4.65 21.36 -0.27
C ARG A 23 4.45 21.43 -1.80
N GLY A 24 3.24 21.09 -2.26
CA GLY A 24 2.90 21.09 -3.68
C GLY A 24 3.41 19.84 -4.39
N ILE A 25 2.81 18.68 -4.08
CA ILE A 25 3.13 17.40 -4.72
C ILE A 25 2.26 17.23 -5.95
N ASP A 26 2.91 16.93 -7.08
CA ASP A 26 2.27 16.46 -8.29
C ASP A 26 2.72 15.04 -8.61
N LEU A 27 1.75 14.14 -8.84
CA LEU A 27 2.01 12.73 -9.11
C LEU A 27 0.85 12.15 -9.92
N ASP A 28 1.19 11.31 -10.90
CA ASP A 28 0.25 10.50 -11.65
C ASP A 28 0.66 9.03 -11.59
N LEU A 29 -0.33 8.13 -11.55
CA LEU A 29 -0.14 6.68 -11.65
C LEU A 29 -1.18 6.11 -12.62
N ALA A 30 -0.72 5.36 -13.61
CA ALA A 30 -1.60 4.67 -14.56
C ALA A 30 -2.14 3.34 -13.98
N ASN A 31 -3.16 2.76 -14.65
CA ASN A 31 -3.57 1.39 -14.31
C ASN A 31 -2.41 0.42 -14.61
N GLY A 32 -2.16 -0.51 -13.71
CA GLY A 32 -1.11 -1.51 -13.85
C GLY A 32 0.32 -0.97 -13.74
N GLU A 33 0.51 0.34 -13.54
CA GLU A 33 1.83 0.94 -13.35
C GLU A 33 2.34 0.70 -11.93
N THR A 34 3.63 0.46 -11.79
CA THR A 34 4.32 0.37 -10.51
C THR A 34 5.24 1.57 -10.29
N LEU A 35 5.05 2.29 -9.18
CA LEU A 35 5.78 3.51 -8.84
C LEU A 35 6.44 3.39 -7.47
N ALA A 36 7.75 3.59 -7.41
CA ALA A 36 8.48 3.71 -6.16
C ALA A 36 8.60 5.18 -5.74
N LEU A 37 8.25 5.48 -4.49
CA LEU A 37 8.51 6.76 -3.85
C LEU A 37 9.65 6.58 -2.84
N THR A 38 10.79 7.18 -3.15
CA THR A 38 11.98 7.14 -2.29
C THR A 38 12.16 8.47 -1.53
N GLY A 39 13.01 8.49 -0.52
CA GLY A 39 13.33 9.70 0.25
C GLY A 39 13.77 9.38 1.66
N GLU A 40 14.38 10.34 2.35
CA GLU A 40 14.84 10.20 3.71
C GLU A 40 13.69 9.98 4.71
N SER A 41 14.01 9.49 5.91
CA SER A 41 13.04 9.42 7.00
C SER A 41 12.48 10.82 7.31
N GLY A 42 11.18 10.92 7.55
CA GLY A 42 10.52 12.21 7.81
C GLY A 42 10.28 13.10 6.58
N SER A 43 10.59 12.65 5.35
CA SER A 43 10.36 13.46 4.14
C SER A 43 8.89 13.63 3.74
N GLY A 44 7.96 12.88 4.38
CA GLY A 44 6.51 12.96 4.12
C GLY A 44 5.93 11.78 3.31
N LYS A 45 6.69 10.71 3.06
CA LYS A 45 6.26 9.56 2.23
C LYS A 45 5.00 8.88 2.77
N SER A 46 5.01 8.47 4.04
CA SER A 46 3.86 7.84 4.69
C SER A 46 2.66 8.79 4.78
N THR A 47 2.92 10.09 4.99
CA THR A 47 1.87 11.12 4.96
C THR A 47 1.20 11.16 3.59
N LEU A 48 1.96 11.14 2.50
CA LEU A 48 1.41 11.11 1.15
C LEU A 48 0.57 9.83 0.92
N LEU A 49 1.07 8.66 1.35
CA LEU A 49 0.28 7.41 1.27
C LEU A 49 -1.03 7.51 2.05
N HIS A 50 -1.01 8.07 3.27
CA HIS A 50 -2.21 8.21 4.10
C HIS A 50 -3.24 9.15 3.46
N LEU A 51 -2.81 10.24 2.83
CA LEU A 51 -3.70 11.14 2.09
C LEU A 51 -4.34 10.44 0.89
N ILE A 52 -3.54 9.71 0.10
CA ILE A 52 -4.04 8.94 -1.06
C ILE A 52 -5.00 7.83 -0.62
N ALA A 53 -4.74 7.20 0.54
CA ALA A 53 -5.65 6.20 1.12
C ALA A 53 -6.94 6.80 1.71
N GLY A 54 -7.08 8.13 1.75
CA GLY A 54 -8.19 8.79 2.42
C GLY A 54 -8.23 8.54 3.93
N LEU A 55 -7.06 8.27 4.56
CA LEU A 55 -6.92 8.12 6.02
C LEU A 55 -6.73 9.46 6.71
N ASP A 56 -6.32 10.49 5.97
CA ASP A 56 -6.14 11.86 6.46
C ASP A 56 -6.61 12.83 5.36
N ALA A 57 -6.81 14.09 5.70
CA ALA A 57 -7.22 15.16 4.79
C ALA A 57 -6.05 16.05 4.41
N ALA A 58 -5.96 16.44 3.14
CA ALA A 58 -5.01 17.44 2.67
C ALA A 58 -5.32 18.82 3.24
N THR A 59 -4.29 19.66 3.39
CA THR A 59 -4.47 21.07 3.73
C THR A 59 -4.84 21.89 2.50
N ALA A 60 -4.28 21.56 1.33
CA ALA A 60 -4.61 22.14 0.04
C ALA A 60 -4.25 21.18 -1.09
N GLY A 61 -4.69 21.46 -2.31
CA GLY A 61 -4.50 20.63 -3.49
C GLY A 61 -5.50 19.48 -3.57
N ASP A 62 -5.38 18.67 -4.61
CA ASP A 62 -6.38 17.68 -4.97
C ASP A 62 -5.79 16.28 -5.19
N ILE A 63 -6.58 15.28 -4.82
CA ILE A 63 -6.32 13.87 -5.10
C ILE A 63 -7.53 13.30 -5.84
N PHE A 64 -7.31 12.76 -7.03
CA PHE A 64 -8.34 12.09 -7.82
C PHE A 64 -8.00 10.60 -7.94
N PHE A 65 -8.95 9.76 -7.57
CA PHE A 65 -8.93 8.33 -7.84
C PHE A 65 -9.95 8.02 -8.93
N GLN A 66 -9.47 7.53 -10.09
CA GLN A 66 -10.31 7.31 -11.29
C GLN A 66 -11.17 8.53 -11.67
N GLY A 67 -10.61 9.72 -11.53
CA GLY A 67 -11.29 10.98 -11.84
C GLY A 67 -12.26 11.49 -10.77
N GLN A 68 -12.45 10.75 -9.67
CA GLN A 68 -13.26 11.18 -8.53
C GLN A 68 -12.38 11.86 -7.47
N SER A 69 -12.75 13.06 -7.06
CA SER A 69 -12.02 13.81 -6.02
C SER A 69 -12.21 13.17 -4.65
N LEU A 70 -11.10 12.92 -3.94
CA LEU A 70 -11.12 12.44 -2.55
C LEU A 70 -11.57 13.54 -1.58
N GLN A 71 -11.36 14.81 -1.92
CA GLN A 71 -11.75 15.94 -1.09
C GLN A 71 -13.29 16.06 -0.98
N ASP A 72 -13.99 15.66 -2.05
CA ASP A 72 -15.46 15.67 -2.10
C ASP A 72 -16.10 14.44 -1.44
N MET A 73 -15.29 13.47 -0.98
CA MET A 73 -15.77 12.26 -0.30
C MET A 73 -15.99 12.51 1.19
N ASP A 74 -17.15 12.10 1.68
CA ASP A 74 -17.37 11.93 3.11
C ASP A 74 -16.63 10.72 3.68
N ASP A 75 -16.65 10.55 5.00
CA ASP A 75 -15.94 9.45 5.66
C ASP A 75 -16.44 8.07 5.24
N ALA A 76 -17.74 7.94 4.93
CA ALA A 76 -18.33 6.68 4.48
C ALA A 76 -17.80 6.28 3.10
N ARG A 77 -17.71 7.22 2.17
CA ARG A 77 -17.14 7.00 0.83
C ARG A 77 -15.65 6.74 0.88
N ARG A 78 -14.88 7.43 1.72
CA ARG A 78 -13.45 7.14 1.94
C ARG A 78 -13.26 5.74 2.53
N ALA A 79 -14.10 5.33 3.48
CA ALA A 79 -14.07 3.97 4.02
C ALA A 79 -14.42 2.93 2.96
N GLU A 80 -15.37 3.20 2.08
CA GLU A 80 -15.71 2.32 0.96
C GLU A 80 -14.56 2.22 -0.05
N LEU A 81 -13.91 3.34 -0.39
CA LEU A 81 -12.72 3.37 -1.24
C LEU A 81 -11.63 2.41 -0.71
N ARG A 82 -11.30 2.49 0.59
CA ARG A 82 -10.34 1.60 1.25
C ARG A 82 -10.81 0.15 1.30
N ARG A 83 -12.09 -0.08 1.45
CA ARG A 83 -12.66 -1.43 1.53
C ARG A 83 -12.63 -2.16 0.19
N VAL A 84 -12.83 -1.44 -0.93
CA VAL A 84 -13.14 -2.04 -2.23
C VAL A 84 -12.04 -1.81 -3.26
N SER A 85 -11.40 -0.63 -3.25
CA SER A 85 -10.57 -0.18 -4.37
C SER A 85 -9.09 0.02 -4.01
N VAL A 86 -8.80 0.37 -2.76
CA VAL A 86 -7.43 0.67 -2.31
C VAL A 86 -7.01 -0.32 -1.25
N GLY A 87 -6.02 -1.14 -1.56
CA GLY A 87 -5.36 -2.02 -0.59
C GLY A 87 -4.16 -1.33 0.04
N ILE A 88 -3.95 -1.52 1.34
CA ILE A 88 -2.81 -0.95 2.06
C ILE A 88 -1.98 -2.06 2.66
N VAL A 89 -0.67 -2.03 2.40
CA VAL A 89 0.33 -2.88 3.03
C VAL A 89 1.22 -1.99 3.89
N PHE A 90 1.22 -2.24 5.19
CA PHE A 90 1.99 -1.48 6.17
C PHE A 90 3.35 -2.14 6.44
N GLN A 91 4.30 -1.37 6.96
CA GLN A 91 5.58 -1.86 7.45
C GLN A 91 5.40 -2.88 8.58
N GLN A 92 4.47 -2.62 9.51
CA GLN A 92 4.00 -3.62 10.46
C GLN A 92 2.95 -4.49 9.78
N PHE A 93 3.04 -5.80 9.95
CA PHE A 93 2.18 -6.76 9.24
C PHE A 93 0.69 -6.57 9.52
N ASN A 94 0.33 -6.05 10.71
CA ASN A 94 -1.04 -5.76 11.15
C ASN A 94 -1.99 -6.94 10.92
N LEU A 95 -1.49 -8.18 11.10
CA LEU A 95 -2.31 -9.37 11.04
C LEU A 95 -3.26 -9.40 12.26
N ILE A 96 -4.42 -10.02 12.07
CA ILE A 96 -5.40 -10.19 13.14
C ILE A 96 -4.96 -11.42 13.95
N PRO A 97 -4.54 -11.25 15.23
CA PRO A 97 -3.92 -12.33 15.98
C PRO A 97 -4.87 -13.50 16.25
N SER A 98 -6.17 -13.25 16.34
CA SER A 98 -7.21 -14.26 16.59
C SER A 98 -7.64 -15.04 15.35
N LEU A 99 -7.12 -14.69 14.17
CA LEU A 99 -7.38 -15.36 12.91
C LEU A 99 -6.13 -16.13 12.46
N ASN A 100 -6.33 -17.36 11.97
CA ASN A 100 -5.25 -18.11 11.33
C ASN A 100 -4.86 -17.49 9.97
N THR A 101 -3.84 -18.03 9.31
CA THR A 101 -3.33 -17.57 8.02
C THR A 101 -4.42 -17.55 6.94
N ARG A 102 -5.20 -18.63 6.82
CA ARG A 102 -6.31 -18.74 5.84
C ARG A 102 -7.35 -17.65 6.05
N GLU A 103 -7.73 -17.40 7.28
CA GLU A 103 -8.72 -16.40 7.65
C GLU A 103 -8.18 -14.98 7.45
N ASN A 104 -6.92 -14.72 7.83
CA ASN A 104 -6.25 -13.46 7.55
C ASN A 104 -6.20 -13.18 6.04
N LEU A 105 -5.80 -14.15 5.21
CA LEU A 105 -5.75 -14.01 3.74
C LEU A 105 -7.09 -13.56 3.16
N ARG A 106 -8.20 -14.14 3.63
CA ARG A 106 -9.55 -13.88 3.10
C ARG A 106 -10.23 -12.65 3.71
N PHE A 107 -9.66 -12.09 4.77
CA PHE A 107 -10.34 -11.09 5.60
C PHE A 107 -10.79 -9.87 4.79
N TYR A 108 -9.90 -9.24 4.02
CA TYR A 108 -10.26 -8.04 3.25
C TYR A 108 -11.18 -8.36 2.07
N ALA A 109 -11.04 -9.51 1.44
CA ALA A 109 -11.94 -9.97 0.39
C ALA A 109 -13.38 -10.15 0.92
N ARG A 110 -13.54 -10.71 2.13
CA ARG A 110 -14.84 -10.81 2.82
C ARG A 110 -15.45 -9.45 3.12
N LEU A 111 -14.66 -8.52 3.67
CA LEU A 111 -15.12 -7.15 3.94
C LEU A 111 -15.55 -6.43 2.67
N ALA A 112 -14.86 -6.68 1.55
CA ALA A 112 -15.20 -6.11 0.24
C ALA A 112 -16.39 -6.80 -0.45
N GLY A 113 -16.91 -7.91 0.12
CA GLY A 113 -17.93 -8.73 -0.54
C GLY A 113 -17.44 -9.43 -1.83
N ARG A 114 -16.12 -9.66 -1.93
CA ARG A 114 -15.44 -10.23 -3.11
C ARG A 114 -14.69 -11.52 -2.79
N GLU A 115 -15.14 -12.29 -1.80
CA GLU A 115 -14.45 -13.52 -1.43
C GLU A 115 -14.43 -14.50 -2.61
N ASP A 116 -13.23 -14.86 -3.02
CA ASP A 116 -12.95 -15.86 -4.06
C ASP A 116 -11.99 -16.89 -3.45
N ALA A 117 -12.54 -18.08 -3.17
CA ALA A 117 -11.78 -19.14 -2.53
C ALA A 117 -10.69 -19.72 -3.44
N ALA A 118 -10.96 -19.79 -4.75
CA ALA A 118 -9.97 -20.28 -5.72
C ALA A 118 -8.78 -19.33 -5.79
N TRP A 119 -9.03 -18.03 -5.94
CA TRP A 119 -8.01 -17.00 -5.95
C TRP A 119 -7.23 -16.94 -4.63
N SER A 120 -7.92 -17.05 -3.49
CA SER A 120 -7.25 -17.05 -2.18
C SER A 120 -6.33 -18.26 -1.99
N ASN A 121 -6.70 -19.43 -2.53
CA ASN A 121 -5.87 -20.63 -2.49
C ASN A 121 -4.67 -20.51 -3.46
N GLU A 122 -4.85 -19.97 -4.64
CA GLU A 122 -3.78 -19.68 -5.60
C GLU A 122 -2.77 -18.69 -5.00
N LEU A 123 -3.23 -17.59 -4.39
CA LEU A 123 -2.37 -16.67 -3.67
C LEU A 123 -1.58 -17.35 -2.55
N ALA A 124 -2.23 -18.23 -1.77
CA ALA A 124 -1.56 -18.96 -0.72
C ALA A 124 -0.43 -19.86 -1.25
N ASP A 125 -0.64 -20.50 -2.39
CA ASP A 125 0.37 -21.33 -3.05
C ASP A 125 1.53 -20.47 -3.56
N ARG A 126 1.26 -19.45 -4.33
CA ARG A 126 2.27 -18.53 -4.89
C ARG A 126 3.08 -17.80 -3.80
N LEU A 127 2.46 -17.49 -2.67
CA LEU A 127 3.11 -16.89 -1.50
C LEU A 127 3.86 -17.92 -0.64
N GLY A 128 3.81 -19.22 -0.98
CA GLY A 128 4.46 -20.29 -0.22
C GLY A 128 3.84 -20.51 1.17
N LEU A 129 2.54 -20.26 1.30
CA LEU A 129 1.80 -20.32 2.56
C LEU A 129 0.94 -21.58 2.71
N THR A 130 0.89 -22.46 1.72
CA THR A 130 0.01 -23.65 1.67
C THR A 130 0.14 -24.52 2.93
N HIS A 131 1.36 -24.73 3.42
CA HIS A 131 1.62 -25.53 4.63
C HIS A 131 1.42 -24.76 5.95
N HIS A 132 1.10 -23.47 5.89
CA HIS A 132 0.95 -22.59 7.04
C HIS A 132 -0.49 -22.07 7.20
N LEU A 133 -1.44 -22.56 6.41
CA LEU A 133 -2.82 -22.01 6.37
C LEU A 133 -3.55 -22.06 7.70
N ASP A 134 -3.25 -23.04 8.54
CA ASP A 134 -3.87 -23.21 9.83
C ASP A 134 -3.04 -22.64 11.01
N HIS A 135 -1.85 -22.07 10.71
CA HIS A 135 -1.01 -21.38 11.70
C HIS A 135 -1.56 -19.98 12.03
N TYR A 136 -1.39 -19.59 13.27
CA TYR A 136 -1.68 -18.24 13.75
C TYR A 136 -0.47 -17.31 13.54
N PRO A 137 -0.65 -15.98 13.51
CA PRO A 137 0.44 -15.03 13.27
C PRO A 137 1.68 -15.24 14.13
N GLU A 138 1.51 -15.56 15.41
CA GLU A 138 2.61 -15.81 16.36
C GLU A 138 3.48 -17.05 16.02
N GLN A 139 2.96 -17.96 15.19
CA GLN A 139 3.64 -19.18 14.76
C GLN A 139 4.40 -18.97 13.44
N LEU A 140 4.32 -17.77 12.85
CA LEU A 140 4.90 -17.44 11.55
C LEU A 140 6.17 -16.61 11.72
N SER A 141 7.17 -16.85 10.85
CA SER A 141 8.31 -15.95 10.71
C SER A 141 7.87 -14.57 10.19
N GLY A 142 8.70 -13.53 10.36
CA GLY A 142 8.42 -12.19 9.84
C GLY A 142 8.15 -12.18 8.34
N GLY A 143 8.94 -12.91 7.54
CA GLY A 143 8.73 -13.05 6.10
C GLY A 143 7.41 -13.75 5.76
N GLN A 144 7.00 -14.77 6.53
CA GLN A 144 5.71 -15.43 6.35
C GLN A 144 4.55 -14.50 6.72
N GLN A 145 4.67 -13.75 7.82
CA GLN A 145 3.67 -12.75 8.22
C GLN A 145 3.49 -11.67 7.14
N GLN A 146 4.59 -11.19 6.55
CA GLN A 146 4.54 -10.23 5.46
C GLN A 146 3.85 -10.81 4.21
N ARG A 147 4.14 -12.05 3.85
CA ARG A 147 3.46 -12.74 2.74
C ARG A 147 1.96 -12.88 3.01
N VAL A 148 1.54 -13.15 4.24
CA VAL A 148 0.13 -13.15 4.63
C VAL A 148 -0.50 -11.76 4.49
N ALA A 149 0.18 -10.70 4.93
CA ALA A 149 -0.29 -9.32 4.80
C ALA A 149 -0.48 -8.90 3.33
N LEU A 150 0.47 -9.27 2.46
CA LEU A 150 0.36 -9.07 1.01
C LEU A 150 -0.82 -9.86 0.42
N GLY A 151 -0.90 -11.15 0.72
CA GLY A 151 -1.98 -12.01 0.24
C GLY A 151 -3.36 -11.52 0.68
N ARG A 152 -3.50 -11.08 1.94
CA ARG A 152 -4.73 -10.46 2.46
C ARG A 152 -5.16 -9.25 1.64
N THR A 153 -4.20 -8.41 1.26
CA THR A 153 -4.47 -7.22 0.46
C THR A 153 -4.86 -7.57 -0.96
N LEU A 154 -4.11 -8.47 -1.61
CA LEU A 154 -4.35 -8.88 -3.00
C LEU A 154 -5.58 -9.78 -3.17
N ALA A 155 -5.99 -10.52 -2.13
CA ALA A 155 -7.19 -11.34 -2.16
C ALA A 155 -8.47 -10.53 -2.42
N ALA A 156 -8.49 -9.26 -2.03
CA ALA A 156 -9.60 -8.34 -2.29
C ALA A 156 -9.62 -7.81 -3.74
N LYS A 157 -8.61 -8.12 -4.57
CA LYS A 157 -8.45 -7.62 -5.95
C LYS A 157 -8.59 -6.09 -6.01
N PRO A 158 -7.77 -5.33 -5.25
CA PRO A 158 -7.84 -3.87 -5.27
C PRO A 158 -7.37 -3.32 -6.61
N GLN A 159 -7.79 -2.11 -6.95
CA GLN A 159 -7.32 -1.40 -8.13
C GLN A 159 -5.97 -0.70 -7.90
N LEU A 160 -5.71 -0.30 -6.67
CA LEU A 160 -4.47 0.33 -6.21
C LEU A 160 -3.96 -0.34 -4.95
N VAL A 161 -2.69 -0.70 -4.93
CA VAL A 161 -1.96 -1.08 -3.71
C VAL A 161 -1.05 0.06 -3.29
N LEU A 162 -1.18 0.47 -2.05
CA LEU A 162 -0.29 1.40 -1.35
C LEU A 162 0.56 0.60 -0.38
N ALA A 163 1.88 0.56 -0.58
CA ALA A 163 2.79 -0.20 0.25
C ALA A 163 3.76 0.74 0.98
N ASP A 164 3.65 0.82 2.30
CA ASP A 164 4.53 1.63 3.14
C ASP A 164 5.64 0.77 3.73
N GLU A 165 6.84 0.86 3.15
CA GLU A 165 8.03 0.09 3.52
C GLU A 165 7.74 -1.42 3.75
N PRO A 166 7.15 -2.11 2.76
CA PRO A 166 6.59 -3.45 2.96
C PRO A 166 7.63 -4.52 3.30
N THR A 167 8.91 -4.18 3.28
CA THR A 167 10.02 -5.10 3.56
C THR A 167 10.98 -4.56 4.61
N GLY A 168 10.64 -3.47 5.30
CA GLY A 168 11.53 -2.78 6.23
C GLY A 168 11.98 -3.62 7.44
N ASN A 169 11.28 -4.70 7.76
CA ASN A 169 11.57 -5.61 8.88
C ASN A 169 12.16 -6.96 8.43
N LEU A 170 12.62 -7.08 7.17
CA LEU A 170 13.07 -8.33 6.58
C LEU A 170 14.54 -8.26 6.16
N ASP A 171 15.19 -9.41 6.07
CA ASP A 171 16.49 -9.54 5.44
C ASP A 171 16.40 -9.24 3.94
N GLU A 172 17.56 -8.96 3.32
CA GLU A 172 17.63 -8.52 1.92
C GLU A 172 17.09 -9.54 0.93
N ASP A 173 17.40 -10.84 1.14
CA ASP A 173 16.99 -11.90 0.22
C ASP A 173 15.48 -12.11 0.27
N THR A 174 14.90 -12.12 1.46
CA THR A 174 13.45 -12.19 1.67
C THR A 174 12.75 -10.96 1.11
N ALA A 175 13.32 -9.77 1.30
CA ALA A 175 12.79 -8.52 0.75
C ALA A 175 12.72 -8.56 -0.78
N ASP A 176 13.78 -9.05 -1.44
CA ASP A 176 13.84 -9.20 -2.89
C ASP A 176 12.78 -10.15 -3.44
N GLN A 177 12.62 -11.30 -2.80
CA GLN A 177 11.60 -12.28 -3.18
C GLN A 177 10.19 -11.69 -3.07
N ILE A 178 9.91 -10.98 -1.98
CA ILE A 178 8.60 -10.38 -1.72
C ILE A 178 8.28 -9.29 -2.74
N ILE A 179 9.23 -8.39 -3.05
CA ILE A 179 8.97 -7.31 -4.03
C ILE A 179 8.82 -7.87 -5.44
N SER A 180 9.62 -8.87 -5.83
CA SER A 180 9.48 -9.52 -7.13
C SER A 180 8.10 -10.17 -7.28
N LEU A 181 7.65 -10.90 -6.25
CA LEU A 181 6.34 -11.53 -6.23
C LEU A 181 5.20 -10.51 -6.23
N LEU A 182 5.35 -9.41 -5.47
CA LEU A 182 4.36 -8.33 -5.47
C LEU A 182 4.25 -7.69 -6.87
N ALA A 183 5.37 -7.38 -7.51
CA ALA A 183 5.39 -6.81 -8.85
C ALA A 183 4.74 -7.74 -9.89
N GLU A 184 5.01 -9.03 -9.82
CA GLU A 184 4.38 -10.05 -10.67
C GLU A 184 2.86 -10.10 -10.47
N LEU A 185 2.40 -10.17 -9.21
CA LEU A 185 0.98 -10.27 -8.88
C LEU A 185 0.19 -9.01 -9.29
N VAL A 186 0.76 -7.81 -9.10
CA VAL A 186 0.10 -6.56 -9.49
C VAL A 186 0.07 -6.39 -11.01
N ALA A 187 1.09 -6.87 -11.72
CA ALA A 187 1.11 -6.87 -13.18
C ALA A 187 0.02 -7.77 -13.78
N GLU A 188 -0.14 -8.99 -13.25
CA GLU A 188 -1.18 -9.93 -13.70
C GLU A 188 -2.59 -9.42 -13.44
N THR A 189 -2.81 -8.80 -12.30
CA THR A 189 -4.13 -8.25 -11.92
C THR A 189 -4.39 -6.85 -12.46
N GLN A 190 -3.44 -6.27 -13.20
CA GLN A 190 -3.50 -4.87 -13.68
C GLN A 190 -3.75 -3.86 -12.56
N THR A 191 -3.28 -4.19 -11.36
CA THR A 191 -3.36 -3.35 -10.17
C THR A 191 -2.27 -2.28 -10.22
N GLY A 192 -2.58 -1.01 -9.93
CA GLY A 192 -1.55 0.02 -9.73
C GLY A 192 -0.83 -0.21 -8.39
N LEU A 193 0.47 0.06 -8.36
CA LEU A 193 1.28 -0.03 -7.14
C LEU A 193 2.02 1.28 -6.87
N LEU A 194 1.78 1.88 -5.72
CA LEU A 194 2.63 2.95 -5.16
C LEU A 194 3.34 2.40 -3.92
N MET A 195 4.65 2.20 -4.02
CA MET A 195 5.47 1.67 -2.93
C MET A 195 6.41 2.74 -2.38
N VAL A 196 6.33 2.98 -1.10
CA VAL A 196 7.32 3.76 -0.35
C VAL A 196 8.46 2.85 0.08
N THR A 197 9.68 3.26 -0.16
CA THR A 197 10.88 2.55 0.29
C THR A 197 12.08 3.50 0.40
N HIS A 198 12.98 3.22 1.34
CA HIS A 198 14.30 3.86 1.41
C HIS A 198 15.37 3.07 0.63
N SER A 199 15.06 1.86 0.16
CA SER A 199 15.97 1.03 -0.62
C SER A 199 15.93 1.40 -2.11
N THR A 200 17.02 1.98 -2.60
CA THR A 200 17.18 2.29 -4.04
C THR A 200 17.20 1.02 -4.90
N ARG A 201 17.70 -0.09 -4.33
CA ARG A 201 17.75 -1.40 -4.97
C ARG A 201 16.34 -1.93 -5.23
N LEU A 202 15.46 -1.91 -4.22
CA LEU A 202 14.06 -2.34 -4.39
C LEU A 202 13.28 -1.41 -5.28
N ALA A 203 13.50 -0.09 -5.15
CA ALA A 203 12.88 0.92 -6.01
C ALA A 203 13.20 0.73 -7.50
N SER A 204 14.40 0.18 -7.83
CA SER A 204 14.81 -0.06 -9.21
C SER A 204 14.08 -1.20 -9.91
N ARG A 205 13.29 -1.99 -9.18
CA ARG A 205 12.48 -3.09 -9.72
C ARG A 205 11.10 -2.65 -10.21
N LEU A 206 10.71 -1.41 -9.90
CA LEU A 206 9.44 -0.82 -10.32
C LEU A 206 9.62 0.01 -11.59
N ASP A 207 8.53 0.22 -12.33
CA ASP A 207 8.54 0.88 -13.63
C ASP A 207 9.06 2.32 -13.57
N ARG A 208 8.68 3.04 -12.50
CA ARG A 208 9.04 4.45 -12.33
C ARG A 208 9.44 4.75 -10.89
N ARG A 209 10.30 5.74 -10.73
CA ARG A 209 10.76 6.21 -9.42
C ARG A 209 10.59 7.71 -9.29
N LEU A 210 10.14 8.14 -8.11
CA LEU A 210 10.13 9.53 -7.68
C LEU A 210 10.91 9.65 -6.37
N HIS A 211 11.54 10.81 -6.18
CA HIS A 211 12.27 11.09 -4.96
C HIS A 211 11.61 12.24 -4.21
N LEU A 212 11.19 11.98 -2.96
CA LEU A 212 10.59 12.97 -2.08
C LEU A 212 11.66 13.53 -1.13
N LYS A 213 11.93 14.82 -1.23
CA LYS A 213 12.88 15.52 -0.38
C LYS A 213 12.28 16.82 0.13
N ALA A 214 12.32 17.01 1.45
CA ALA A 214 11.80 18.21 2.12
C ALA A 214 10.35 18.59 1.67
N GLY A 215 9.49 17.58 1.49
CA GLY A 215 8.10 17.76 1.10
C GLY A 215 7.87 18.07 -0.38
N ARG A 216 8.86 17.89 -1.27
CA ARG A 216 8.75 18.12 -2.72
C ARG A 216 9.27 16.92 -3.52
N ILE A 217 8.67 16.64 -4.67
CA ILE A 217 9.18 15.67 -5.64
C ILE A 217 10.30 16.33 -6.45
N GLN A 218 11.39 15.57 -6.63
CA GLN A 218 12.60 15.96 -7.39
C GLN A 218 12.76 15.05 -8.61
#